data_826f70376fee135667959733b720d475
#
_entry.id   826f70376fee135667959733b720d475
#
_cell.length_a   1.000
_cell.length_b   1.000
_cell.length_c   1.000
_cell.angle_alpha   90.00
_cell.angle_beta   90.00
_cell.angle_gamma   90.00
#
_symmetry.space_group_name_H-M   'P 1'
#
loop_
_entity.id
_entity.type
_entity.pdbx_description
1 polymer ?
#
loop_
_entity_poly.entity_id
_entity_poly.type
_entity_poly.pdbx_seq_one_letter_code
_entity_poly.pdbx_strand_id
1 'polypeptide(L)'
;MTAVSSVYAQRLLMTLFLVSFGIYMFLATVTYTPFDPGWMHISSDTQQVSNASGIAGAWIADLLFGFLGWASLLIPIFLFVEAIQVWWPHSFLNRPFRYAAQFFLILVVSSLLYLHWNVPADTLDNAAGGIIGYELGQSLSQLLTIYGATLFLLVFGVVLF
;
A
#
# COMPACT_ATOMS: atom_id res chain seq x y z
N MET A 1 20.67 10.18 31.78
CA MET A 1 19.37 10.38 31.11
C MET A 1 18.27 9.71 31.91
N THR A 2 17.19 10.41 32.20
CA THR A 2 16.06 9.84 32.91
C THR A 2 15.29 8.87 32.02
N ALA A 3 14.49 7.97 32.60
CA ALA A 3 13.65 7.05 31.86
C ALA A 3 12.64 7.79 30.95
N VAL A 4 12.11 8.92 31.43
CA VAL A 4 11.18 9.75 30.66
C VAL A 4 11.86 10.33 29.44
N SER A 5 13.10 10.86 29.58
CA SER A 5 13.87 11.36 28.43
C SER A 5 14.17 10.26 27.41
N SER A 6 14.47 9.04 27.89
CA SER A 6 14.75 7.91 27.00
C SER A 6 13.50 7.50 26.21
N VAL A 7 12.33 7.45 26.86
CA VAL A 7 11.07 7.12 26.18
C VAL A 7 10.72 8.20 25.15
N TYR A 8 10.89 9.47 25.52
CA TYR A 8 10.63 10.57 24.59
C TYR A 8 11.54 10.50 23.37
N ALA A 9 12.84 10.25 23.60
CA ALA A 9 13.80 10.14 22.49
C ALA A 9 13.44 8.98 21.55
N GLN A 10 13.03 7.82 22.10
CA GLN A 10 12.60 6.68 21.28
C GLN A 10 11.37 7.02 20.44
N ARG A 11 10.39 7.69 21.04
CA ARG A 11 9.19 8.11 20.30
C ARG A 11 9.53 9.09 19.18
N LEU A 12 10.42 10.03 19.47
CA LEU A 12 10.84 11.01 18.46
C LEU A 12 11.55 10.33 17.30
N LEU A 13 12.48 9.42 17.57
CA LEU A 13 13.21 8.68 16.53
C LEU A 13 12.26 7.82 15.70
N MET A 14 11.32 7.14 16.35
CA MET A 14 10.33 6.32 15.66
C MET A 14 9.46 7.19 14.74
N THR A 15 9.01 8.35 15.24
CA THR A 15 8.20 9.28 14.45
C THR A 15 8.98 9.79 13.24
N LEU A 16 10.23 10.19 13.44
CA LEU A 16 11.08 10.66 12.34
C LEU A 16 11.25 9.58 11.27
N PHE A 17 11.50 8.35 11.70
CA PHE A 17 11.63 7.21 10.78
C PHE A 17 10.34 6.99 9.99
N LEU A 18 9.20 6.91 10.69
CA LEU A 18 7.92 6.62 10.07
C LEU A 18 7.48 7.72 9.10
N VAL A 19 7.65 8.98 9.50
CA VAL A 19 7.28 10.12 8.66
C VAL A 19 8.20 10.21 7.45
N SER A 20 9.51 10.06 7.64
CA SER A 20 10.47 10.12 6.53
C SER A 20 10.23 8.99 5.53
N PHE A 21 10.06 7.77 6.02
CA PHE A 21 9.78 6.62 5.17
C PHE A 21 8.42 6.76 4.50
N GLY A 22 7.44 7.28 5.23
CA GLY A 22 6.11 7.54 4.67
C GLY A 22 6.14 8.55 3.53
N ILE A 23 6.89 9.65 3.69
CA ILE A 23 7.05 10.65 2.64
C ILE A 23 7.75 10.04 1.43
N TYR A 24 8.81 9.27 1.67
CA TYR A 24 9.54 8.60 0.58
C TYR A 24 8.62 7.67 -0.21
N MET A 25 7.85 6.82 0.49
CA MET A 25 6.93 5.89 -0.14
C MET A 25 5.76 6.62 -0.81
N PHE A 26 5.29 7.70 -0.23
CA PHE A 26 4.26 8.53 -0.83
C PHE A 26 4.73 9.10 -2.17
N LEU A 27 5.92 9.68 -2.19
CA LEU A 27 6.49 10.23 -3.43
C LEU A 27 6.72 9.14 -4.46
N ALA A 28 7.22 7.97 -4.03
CA ALA A 28 7.46 6.86 -4.94
C ALA A 28 6.18 6.38 -5.61
N THR A 29 5.10 6.27 -4.84
CA THR A 29 3.83 5.74 -5.36
C THR A 29 3.05 6.77 -6.17
N VAL A 30 3.04 8.02 -5.75
CA VAL A 30 2.31 9.09 -6.44
C VAL A 30 2.96 9.44 -7.78
N THR A 31 4.28 9.34 -7.86
CA THR A 31 5.02 9.63 -9.09
C THR A 31 5.37 8.38 -9.88
N TYR A 32 4.70 7.28 -9.61
CA TYR A 32 4.91 6.03 -10.35
C TYR A 32 4.58 6.18 -11.82
N THR A 33 5.44 5.63 -12.67
CA THR A 33 5.15 5.46 -14.09
C THR A 33 5.72 4.11 -14.55
N PRO A 34 4.98 3.35 -15.37
CA PRO A 34 5.50 2.08 -15.90
C PRO A 34 6.66 2.24 -16.87
N PHE A 35 6.96 3.48 -17.29
CA PHE A 35 8.09 3.76 -18.18
C PHE A 35 9.42 3.84 -17.45
N ASP A 36 9.41 3.99 -16.13
CA ASP A 36 10.62 3.92 -15.32
C ASP A 36 11.09 2.46 -15.19
N PRO A 37 12.41 2.23 -14.97
CA PRO A 37 12.91 0.87 -14.75
C PRO A 37 12.34 0.27 -13.47
N GLY A 38 12.11 -1.05 -13.48
CA GLY A 38 11.58 -1.74 -12.31
C GLY A 38 11.52 -3.24 -12.51
N TRP A 39 10.88 -3.92 -11.56
CA TRP A 39 10.75 -5.38 -11.58
C TRP A 39 9.85 -5.88 -12.72
N MET A 40 8.78 -5.15 -12.99
CA MET A 40 7.76 -5.56 -13.97
C MET A 40 8.01 -4.93 -15.33
N HIS A 41 8.83 -3.87 -15.39
CA HIS A 41 9.05 -3.10 -16.60
C HIS A 41 10.54 -2.84 -16.77
N ILE A 42 11.05 -3.22 -17.94
CA ILE A 42 12.45 -2.98 -18.31
C ILE A 42 12.49 -1.75 -19.19
N SER A 43 13.21 -0.71 -18.73
CA SER A 43 13.42 0.49 -19.52
C SER A 43 14.81 0.46 -20.12
N SER A 44 14.91 0.79 -21.41
CA SER A 44 16.20 0.92 -22.09
C SER A 44 16.92 2.21 -21.72
N ASP A 45 16.18 3.20 -21.19
CA ASP A 45 16.75 4.47 -20.79
C ASP A 45 16.69 4.59 -19.26
N THR A 46 17.78 4.20 -18.60
CA THR A 46 17.88 4.28 -17.14
C THR A 46 18.39 5.62 -16.64
N GLN A 47 18.74 6.55 -17.55
CA GLN A 47 19.33 7.82 -17.17
C GLN A 47 18.28 8.87 -16.79
N GLN A 48 17.02 8.68 -17.22
CA GLN A 48 15.94 9.63 -16.95
C GLN A 48 14.81 8.95 -16.19
N VAL A 49 15.01 8.82 -14.89
CA VAL A 49 13.98 8.28 -14.00
C VAL A 49 13.07 9.44 -13.57
N SER A 50 11.78 9.32 -13.85
CA SER A 50 10.82 10.37 -13.50
C SER A 50 10.25 10.23 -12.10
N ASN A 51 10.49 9.10 -11.40
CA ASN A 51 10.02 8.93 -10.04
C ASN A 51 10.75 9.88 -9.10
N ALA A 52 10.00 10.61 -8.27
CA ALA A 52 10.55 11.59 -7.35
C ALA A 52 11.46 10.97 -6.29
N SER A 53 11.30 9.68 -6.01
CA SER A 53 12.14 8.93 -5.07
C SER A 53 13.34 8.26 -5.73
N GLY A 54 13.62 8.58 -6.99
CA GLY A 54 14.77 8.09 -7.72
C GLY A 54 14.61 6.66 -8.23
N ILE A 55 15.73 6.04 -8.60
CA ILE A 55 15.74 4.69 -9.16
C ILE A 55 15.19 3.68 -8.16
N ALA A 56 15.62 3.76 -6.91
CA ALA A 56 15.12 2.85 -5.86
C ALA A 56 13.61 3.00 -5.68
N GLY A 57 13.11 4.23 -5.68
CA GLY A 57 11.67 4.48 -5.61
C GLY A 57 10.92 3.94 -6.80
N ALA A 58 11.49 4.07 -8.00
CA ALA A 58 10.88 3.52 -9.21
C ALA A 58 10.75 2.00 -9.14
N TRP A 59 11.77 1.29 -8.66
CA TRP A 59 11.73 -0.16 -8.50
C TRP A 59 10.71 -0.60 -7.45
N ILE A 60 10.68 0.09 -6.31
CA ILE A 60 9.72 -0.20 -5.25
C ILE A 60 8.29 0.04 -5.75
N ALA A 61 8.06 1.17 -6.40
CA ALA A 61 6.72 1.50 -6.91
C ALA A 61 6.26 0.50 -7.96
N ASP A 62 7.15 0.08 -8.86
CA ASP A 62 6.81 -0.88 -9.90
C ASP A 62 6.40 -2.22 -9.30
N LEU A 63 7.13 -2.69 -8.28
CA LEU A 63 6.80 -3.91 -7.57
C LEU A 63 5.43 -3.78 -6.88
N LEU A 64 5.21 -2.69 -6.16
CA LEU A 64 3.97 -2.49 -5.42
C LEU A 64 2.77 -2.35 -6.34
N PHE A 65 2.87 -1.57 -7.41
CA PHE A 65 1.78 -1.43 -8.36
C PHE A 65 1.53 -2.71 -9.14
N GLY A 66 2.59 -3.48 -9.42
CA GLY A 66 2.43 -4.78 -10.07
C GLY A 66 1.61 -5.76 -9.23
N PHE A 67 1.85 -5.80 -7.92
CA PHE A 67 1.14 -6.73 -7.04
C PHE A 67 -0.16 -6.18 -6.49
N LEU A 68 -0.20 -4.90 -6.12
CA LEU A 68 -1.33 -4.32 -5.38
C LEU A 68 -2.11 -3.27 -6.18
N GLY A 69 -1.54 -2.76 -7.26
CA GLY A 69 -2.16 -1.69 -8.02
C GLY A 69 -2.27 -0.41 -7.19
N TRP A 70 -3.38 0.30 -7.33
CA TRP A 70 -3.61 1.55 -6.63
C TRP A 70 -3.78 1.39 -5.13
N ALA A 71 -4.00 0.16 -4.63
CA ALA A 71 -4.01 -0.10 -3.19
C ALA A 71 -2.64 0.17 -2.55
N SER A 72 -1.57 0.24 -3.33
CA SER A 72 -0.23 0.59 -2.85
C SER A 72 -0.18 1.93 -2.16
N LEU A 73 -1.08 2.86 -2.49
CA LEU A 73 -1.15 4.17 -1.85
C LEU A 73 -1.53 4.08 -0.36
N LEU A 74 -2.11 2.97 0.08
CA LEU A 74 -2.40 2.76 1.49
C LEU A 74 -1.14 2.58 2.34
N ILE A 75 -0.03 2.14 1.74
CA ILE A 75 1.21 1.92 2.48
C ILE A 75 1.72 3.22 3.12
N PRO A 76 1.92 4.32 2.39
CA PRO A 76 2.32 5.57 3.04
C PRO A 76 1.26 6.09 4.00
N ILE A 77 -0.02 5.91 3.70
CA ILE A 77 -1.10 6.31 4.61
C ILE A 77 -0.97 5.59 5.95
N PHE A 78 -0.75 4.27 5.93
CA PHE A 78 -0.59 3.50 7.16
C PHE A 78 0.69 3.87 7.91
N LEU A 79 1.76 4.23 7.21
CA LEU A 79 2.97 4.72 7.86
C LEU A 79 2.71 6.02 8.62
N PHE A 80 1.95 6.94 8.05
CA PHE A 80 1.56 8.16 8.75
C PHE A 80 0.62 7.88 9.93
N VAL A 81 -0.32 6.94 9.77
CA VAL A 81 -1.20 6.52 10.85
C VAL A 81 -0.38 5.95 12.01
N GLU A 82 0.62 5.12 11.72
CA GLU A 82 1.49 4.57 12.76
C GLU A 82 2.31 5.67 13.44
N ALA A 83 2.74 6.69 12.71
CA ALA A 83 3.42 7.83 13.31
C ALA A 83 2.53 8.57 14.30
N ILE A 84 1.25 8.72 13.96
CA ILE A 84 0.26 9.32 14.86
C ILE A 84 0.05 8.42 16.08
N GLN A 85 0.00 7.10 15.90
CA GLN A 85 -0.20 6.15 17.00
C GLN A 85 0.94 6.16 18.01
N VAL A 86 2.14 6.58 17.61
CA VAL A 86 3.26 6.72 18.55
C VAL A 86 2.92 7.70 19.67
N TRP A 87 2.22 8.81 19.34
CA TRP A 87 1.91 9.89 20.29
C TRP A 87 0.49 9.78 20.86
N TRP A 88 -0.45 9.22 20.09
CA TRP A 88 -1.86 9.06 20.48
C TRP A 88 -2.35 7.63 20.22
N PRO A 89 -2.04 6.67 21.12
CA PRO A 89 -2.41 5.27 20.91
C PRO A 89 -3.89 5.05 21.20
N HIS A 90 -4.72 5.08 20.15
CA HIS A 90 -6.17 4.90 20.26
C HIS A 90 -6.68 3.61 19.61
N SER A 91 -5.79 2.68 19.24
CA SER A 91 -6.19 1.42 18.63
C SER A 91 -6.57 0.39 19.69
N PHE A 92 -7.66 -0.37 19.47
CA PHE A 92 -8.01 -1.51 20.30
C PHE A 92 -7.04 -2.68 20.13
N LEU A 93 -6.33 -2.72 19.01
CA LEU A 93 -5.45 -3.84 18.68
C LEU A 93 -4.02 -3.55 19.12
N ASN A 94 -3.34 -4.59 19.59
CA ASN A 94 -1.90 -4.54 19.80
C ASN A 94 -1.18 -4.40 18.46
N ARG A 95 0.07 -3.96 18.48
CA ARG A 95 0.83 -3.69 17.26
C ARG A 95 0.81 -4.83 16.25
N PRO A 96 1.10 -6.11 16.63
CA PRO A 96 1.09 -7.20 15.63
C PRO A 96 -0.26 -7.37 14.98
N PHE A 97 -1.35 -7.28 15.74
CA PHE A 97 -2.70 -7.43 15.20
C PHE A 97 -3.09 -6.22 14.35
N ARG A 98 -2.64 -5.03 14.73
CA ARG A 98 -2.89 -3.82 13.94
C ARG A 98 -2.19 -3.89 12.58
N TYR A 99 -0.94 -4.35 12.56
CA TYR A 99 -0.21 -4.52 11.30
C TYR A 99 -0.84 -5.57 10.41
N ALA A 100 -1.30 -6.68 11.01
CA ALA A 100 -2.01 -7.71 10.26
C ALA A 100 -3.31 -7.17 9.67
N ALA A 101 -4.08 -6.39 10.44
CA ALA A 101 -5.31 -5.78 9.96
C ALA A 101 -5.05 -4.82 8.79
N GLN A 102 -4.00 -4.02 8.87
CA GLN A 102 -3.60 -3.12 7.79
C GLN A 102 -3.21 -3.90 6.53
N PHE A 103 -2.47 -4.98 6.68
CA PHE A 103 -2.08 -5.84 5.56
C PHE A 103 -3.31 -6.43 4.88
N PHE A 104 -4.23 -7.01 5.66
CA PHE A 104 -5.45 -7.57 5.09
C PHE A 104 -6.34 -6.49 4.46
N LEU A 105 -6.35 -5.28 5.03
CA LEU A 105 -7.11 -4.18 4.45
C LEU A 105 -6.56 -3.79 3.08
N ILE A 106 -5.25 -3.79 2.91
CA ILE A 106 -4.63 -3.57 1.59
C ILE A 106 -5.12 -4.63 0.59
N LEU A 107 -5.15 -5.91 1.00
CA LEU A 107 -5.63 -6.98 0.14
C LEU A 107 -7.11 -6.79 -0.24
N VAL A 108 -7.93 -6.38 0.72
CA VAL A 108 -9.35 -6.12 0.48
C VAL A 108 -9.53 -4.99 -0.53
N VAL A 109 -8.83 -3.88 -0.35
CA VAL A 109 -8.91 -2.73 -1.25
C VAL A 109 -8.40 -3.12 -2.64
N SER A 110 -7.30 -3.86 -2.71
CA SER A 110 -6.75 -4.35 -3.97
C SER A 110 -7.79 -5.17 -4.75
N SER A 111 -8.49 -6.08 -4.05
CA SER A 111 -9.53 -6.93 -4.67
C SER A 111 -10.73 -6.12 -5.13
N LEU A 112 -11.17 -5.16 -4.30
CA LEU A 112 -12.31 -4.28 -4.67
C LEU A 112 -11.97 -3.41 -5.88
N LEU A 113 -10.75 -2.90 -5.94
CA LEU A 113 -10.32 -2.11 -7.10
C LEU A 113 -10.33 -2.95 -8.37
N TYR A 114 -9.88 -4.20 -8.30
CA TYR A 114 -9.93 -5.09 -9.45
C TYR A 114 -11.36 -5.32 -9.91
N LEU A 115 -12.29 -5.55 -8.99
CA LEU A 115 -13.66 -5.90 -9.32
C LEU A 115 -14.45 -4.72 -9.91
N HIS A 116 -14.17 -3.50 -9.48
CA HIS A 116 -15.05 -2.36 -9.77
C HIS A 116 -14.41 -1.22 -10.54
N TRP A 117 -13.09 -1.15 -10.60
CA TRP A 117 -12.42 -0.07 -11.31
C TRP A 117 -11.88 -0.57 -12.64
N ASN A 118 -12.55 -0.19 -13.71
CA ASN A 118 -12.12 -0.53 -15.07
C ASN A 118 -11.05 0.48 -15.51
N VAL A 119 -9.80 0.04 -15.52
CA VAL A 119 -8.67 0.81 -16.02
C VAL A 119 -8.35 0.31 -17.42
N PRO A 120 -8.03 1.19 -18.39
CA PRO A 120 -7.65 0.73 -19.73
C PRO A 120 -6.50 -0.27 -19.66
N ALA A 121 -6.62 -1.34 -20.45
CA ALA A 121 -5.69 -2.47 -20.37
C ALA A 121 -4.26 -2.11 -20.77
N ASP A 122 -4.07 -0.98 -21.46
CA ASP A 122 -2.76 -0.52 -21.91
C ASP A 122 -2.02 0.31 -20.88
N THR A 123 -2.63 0.63 -19.72
CA THR A 123 -1.99 1.47 -18.71
C THR A 123 -1.24 0.67 -17.66
N LEU A 124 -1.82 -0.43 -17.17
CA LEU A 124 -1.20 -1.29 -16.16
C LEU A 124 -1.62 -2.74 -16.38
N ASP A 125 -0.67 -3.65 -16.20
CA ASP A 125 -0.98 -5.08 -16.19
C ASP A 125 -1.85 -5.39 -14.98
N ASN A 126 -2.89 -6.23 -15.19
CA ASN A 126 -3.85 -6.65 -14.16
C ASN A 126 -4.63 -5.48 -13.52
N ALA A 127 -4.66 -4.35 -14.22
CA ALA A 127 -5.54 -3.23 -13.91
C ALA A 127 -5.31 -2.61 -12.53
N ALA A 128 -6.39 -2.11 -11.93
CA ALA A 128 -6.32 -1.24 -10.76
C ALA A 128 -5.86 -1.95 -9.48
N GLY A 129 -6.11 -3.24 -9.36
CA GLY A 129 -5.78 -4.01 -8.16
C GLY A 129 -4.46 -4.76 -8.20
N GLY A 130 -3.78 -4.79 -9.34
CA GLY A 130 -2.56 -5.55 -9.53
C GLY A 130 -2.80 -7.06 -9.54
N ILE A 131 -1.71 -7.83 -9.45
CA ILE A 131 -1.77 -9.29 -9.49
C ILE A 131 -2.58 -9.86 -8.33
N ILE A 132 -2.36 -9.36 -7.11
CA ILE A 132 -3.06 -9.85 -5.93
C ILE A 132 -4.55 -9.50 -6.01
N GLY A 133 -4.88 -8.28 -6.45
CA GLY A 133 -6.27 -7.89 -6.64
C GLY A 133 -6.98 -8.77 -7.66
N TYR A 134 -6.30 -9.08 -8.76
CA TYR A 134 -6.82 -9.98 -9.78
C TYR A 134 -7.09 -11.37 -9.21
N GLU A 135 -6.10 -11.96 -8.54
CA GLU A 135 -6.22 -13.34 -8.04
C GLU A 135 -7.29 -13.47 -6.97
N LEU A 136 -7.29 -12.57 -5.98
CA LEU A 136 -8.27 -12.62 -4.90
C LEU A 136 -9.66 -12.24 -5.39
N GLY A 137 -9.75 -11.17 -6.17
CA GLY A 137 -11.05 -10.69 -6.67
C GLY A 137 -11.69 -11.69 -7.59
N GLN A 138 -10.93 -12.28 -8.51
CA GLN A 138 -11.47 -13.26 -9.43
C GLN A 138 -11.88 -14.54 -8.70
N SER A 139 -11.07 -15.03 -7.77
CA SER A 139 -11.40 -16.22 -7.01
C SER A 139 -12.68 -16.03 -6.20
N LEU A 140 -12.82 -14.89 -5.51
CA LEU A 140 -14.03 -14.60 -4.75
C LEU A 140 -15.23 -14.43 -5.65
N SER A 141 -15.06 -13.79 -6.81
CA SER A 141 -16.13 -13.61 -7.77
C SER A 141 -16.61 -14.95 -8.34
N GLN A 142 -15.71 -15.90 -8.56
CA GLN A 142 -16.08 -17.23 -9.02
C GLN A 142 -16.84 -18.01 -7.96
N LEU A 143 -16.51 -17.85 -6.68
CA LEU A 143 -17.15 -18.56 -5.58
C LEU A 143 -18.49 -17.94 -5.19
N LEU A 144 -18.56 -16.61 -5.17
CA LEU A 144 -19.66 -15.86 -4.55
C LEU A 144 -20.42 -14.96 -5.52
N THR A 145 -20.09 -15.00 -6.79
CA THR A 145 -20.44 -14.00 -7.79
C THR A 145 -19.84 -12.63 -7.47
N ILE A 146 -19.92 -11.67 -8.41
CA ILE A 146 -19.36 -10.34 -8.18
C ILE A 146 -20.12 -9.62 -7.04
N TYR A 147 -21.43 -9.86 -6.91
CA TYR A 147 -22.22 -9.23 -5.85
C TYR A 147 -21.87 -9.78 -4.47
N GLY A 148 -21.76 -11.10 -4.36
CA GLY A 148 -21.38 -11.74 -3.09
C GLY A 148 -19.96 -11.44 -2.68
N ALA A 149 -19.03 -11.42 -3.65
CA ALA A 149 -17.64 -11.06 -3.38
C ALA A 149 -17.53 -9.61 -2.90
N THR A 150 -18.25 -8.69 -3.55
CA THR A 150 -18.25 -7.28 -3.14
C THR A 150 -18.81 -7.12 -1.73
N LEU A 151 -19.91 -7.78 -1.42
CA LEU A 151 -20.50 -7.71 -0.09
C LEU A 151 -19.55 -8.27 0.97
N PHE A 152 -18.93 -9.42 0.70
CA PHE A 152 -17.97 -10.04 1.61
C PHE A 152 -16.78 -9.11 1.87
N LEU A 153 -16.22 -8.52 0.81
CA LEU A 153 -15.06 -7.65 0.93
C LEU A 153 -15.39 -6.36 1.68
N LEU A 154 -16.57 -5.78 1.43
CA LEU A 154 -17.00 -4.58 2.15
C LEU A 154 -17.18 -4.84 3.63
N VAL A 155 -17.85 -5.95 3.99
CA VAL A 155 -18.07 -6.31 5.39
C VAL A 155 -16.73 -6.60 6.07
N PHE A 156 -15.86 -7.38 5.43
CA PHE A 156 -14.55 -7.71 5.98
C PHE A 156 -13.68 -6.47 6.13
N GLY A 157 -13.72 -5.57 5.16
CA GLY A 157 -12.98 -4.31 5.21
C GLY A 157 -13.44 -3.40 6.35
N VAL A 158 -14.75 -3.31 6.57
CA VAL A 158 -15.30 -2.54 7.68
C VAL A 158 -14.88 -3.12 9.03
N VAL A 159 -14.88 -4.44 9.15
CA VAL A 159 -14.44 -5.11 10.38
C VAL A 159 -12.96 -4.84 10.65
N LEU A 160 -12.12 -4.85 9.60
CA LEU A 160 -10.68 -4.57 9.75
C LEU A 160 -10.40 -3.09 10.04
N PHE A 161 -11.24 -2.19 9.54
CA PHE A 161 -11.09 -0.76 9.77
C PHE A 161 -11.48 -0.38 11.19
#